data_bd3d2c2c540f2013752a742c1f3ea563
#
_entry.id   bd3d2c2c540f2013752a742c1f3ea563
#
_cell.length_a   1.000
_cell.length_b   1.000
_cell.length_c   1.000
_cell.angle_alpha   90.00
_cell.angle_beta   90.00
_cell.angle_gamma   90.00
#
_symmetry.space_group_name_H-M   'P 1'
#
loop_
_entity.id
_entity.type
_entity.pdbx_description
1 polymer ?
#
loop_
_entity_poly.entity_id
_entity_poly.type
_entity_poly.pdbx_seq_one_letter_code
_entity_poly.pdbx_strand_id
1 'polypeptide(L)'
;MKSIYKKIGATFISAIATVNVMALEELNVAYFEEWPMPFEYAKQIGAYDEALGMKVNWKAFGTGTAMSAAMASGDIHISVSQGVPPFIVAASTGQDIQIVDVAVSYADNDNCVVASGLEIDASNASELAGKKVSVPLGTAAHFGFLKQMAHFGVSVDSMQVVDMAPPEGSAALAQGSIDMFCGWGGSLRRALDHGNVLLT
;
A
#
# COMPACT_ATOMS: atom_id res chain seq x y z
N MET A 1 37.66 69.87 -29.39
CA MET A 1 36.71 69.19 -28.47
C MET A 1 36.91 67.70 -28.66
N LYS A 2 37.53 66.98 -27.70
CA LYS A 2 37.79 65.56 -27.77
C LYS A 2 36.78 64.88 -26.80
N SER A 3 35.87 64.11 -27.39
CA SER A 3 34.90 63.30 -26.63
C SER A 3 35.59 62.02 -26.11
N ILE A 4 35.54 61.82 -24.80
CA ILE A 4 36.06 60.64 -24.11
C ILE A 4 34.88 59.69 -23.86
N TYR A 5 34.76 58.62 -24.67
CA TYR A 5 33.83 57.54 -24.39
C TYR A 5 34.45 56.60 -23.35
N LYS A 6 33.92 56.63 -22.08
CA LYS A 6 34.20 55.61 -21.08
C LYS A 6 33.41 54.33 -21.45
N LYS A 7 34.10 53.26 -21.78
CA LYS A 7 33.54 51.92 -21.89
C LYS A 7 33.38 51.37 -20.48
N ILE A 8 32.14 51.24 -20.03
CA ILE A 8 31.79 50.48 -18.83
C ILE A 8 31.66 49.01 -19.25
N GLY A 9 32.68 48.22 -18.93
CA GLY A 9 32.62 46.77 -19.08
C GLY A 9 31.77 46.17 -17.95
N ALA A 10 30.57 45.70 -18.24
CA ALA A 10 29.77 44.92 -17.32
C ALA A 10 30.29 43.47 -17.31
N THR A 11 31.00 43.11 -16.27
CA THR A 11 31.39 41.73 -16.03
C THR A 11 30.18 40.97 -15.46
N PHE A 12 29.53 40.16 -16.25
CA PHE A 12 28.53 39.23 -15.80
C PHE A 12 29.23 38.08 -15.09
N ILE A 13 29.16 38.06 -13.75
CA ILE A 13 29.53 36.90 -12.95
C ILE A 13 28.31 35.95 -12.98
N SER A 14 28.39 34.94 -13.84
CA SER A 14 27.44 33.80 -13.78
C SER A 14 27.73 33.01 -12.54
N ALA A 15 26.90 33.18 -11.50
CA ALA A 15 26.87 32.28 -10.36
C ALA A 15 26.28 30.93 -10.84
N ILE A 16 27.14 29.96 -11.11
CA ILE A 16 26.75 28.59 -11.32
C ILE A 16 26.36 28.06 -9.92
N ALA A 17 25.06 28.01 -9.64
CA ALA A 17 24.56 27.32 -8.49
C ALA A 17 24.82 25.81 -8.70
N THR A 18 25.86 25.28 -8.08
CA THR A 18 26.07 23.83 -7.98
C THR A 18 25.00 23.30 -7.07
N VAL A 19 23.97 22.69 -7.65
CA VAL A 19 23.03 21.86 -6.90
C VAL A 19 23.84 20.65 -6.42
N ASN A 20 24.21 20.65 -5.14
CA ASN A 20 24.75 19.47 -4.50
C ASN A 20 23.59 18.46 -4.40
N VAL A 21 23.51 17.56 -5.36
CA VAL A 21 22.72 16.33 -5.20
C VAL A 21 23.45 15.52 -4.14
N MET A 22 22.98 15.59 -2.91
CA MET A 22 23.46 14.69 -1.87
C MET A 22 23.10 13.29 -2.30
N ALA A 23 24.12 12.46 -2.56
CA ALA A 23 23.91 11.05 -2.81
C ALA A 23 23.25 10.44 -1.56
N LEU A 24 22.23 9.61 -1.76
CA LEU A 24 21.61 8.86 -0.68
C LEU A 24 22.68 7.94 -0.08
N GLU A 25 22.93 8.04 1.24
CA GLU A 25 23.88 7.17 1.93
C GLU A 25 23.26 5.80 2.26
N GLU A 26 21.93 5.76 2.39
CA GLU A 26 21.15 4.55 2.64
C GLU A 26 19.78 4.61 1.96
N LEU A 27 19.21 3.45 1.64
CA LEU A 27 17.92 3.32 0.99
C LEU A 27 16.90 2.74 1.99
N ASN A 28 15.82 3.47 2.25
CA ASN A 28 14.72 2.99 3.08
C ASN A 28 13.63 2.40 2.18
N VAL A 29 13.32 1.11 2.38
CA VAL A 29 12.37 0.34 1.56
C VAL A 29 11.23 -0.19 2.43
N ALA A 30 9.99 0.19 2.11
CA ALA A 30 8.80 -0.35 2.75
C ALA A 30 8.36 -1.66 2.10
N TYR A 31 7.84 -2.60 2.90
CA TYR A 31 7.34 -3.89 2.43
C TYR A 31 6.24 -4.43 3.34
N PHE A 32 5.49 -5.46 2.88
CA PHE A 32 4.53 -6.21 3.69
C PHE A 32 5.15 -7.50 4.20
N GLU A 33 5.17 -7.73 5.51
CA GLU A 33 5.69 -8.97 6.10
C GLU A 33 4.89 -10.21 5.71
N GLU A 34 3.58 -10.07 5.59
CA GLU A 34 2.65 -11.17 5.30
C GLU A 34 2.36 -11.38 3.82
N TRP A 35 3.16 -10.78 2.96
CA TRP A 35 3.09 -10.93 1.51
C TRP A 35 4.37 -11.60 0.98
N PRO A 36 4.47 -12.94 1.07
CA PRO A 36 5.68 -13.65 0.71
C PRO A 36 5.96 -13.55 -0.79
N MET A 37 7.07 -12.91 -1.13
CA MET A 37 7.51 -12.69 -2.49
C MET A 37 8.99 -13.05 -2.66
N PRO A 38 9.48 -13.30 -3.88
CA PRO A 38 10.89 -13.66 -4.14
C PRO A 38 11.91 -12.65 -3.60
N PHE A 39 11.55 -11.36 -3.50
CA PHE A 39 12.45 -10.33 -2.97
C PHE A 39 12.85 -10.58 -1.50
N GLU A 40 12.02 -11.28 -0.72
CA GLU A 40 12.30 -11.61 0.68
C GLU A 40 13.57 -12.45 0.85
N TYR A 41 13.83 -13.38 -0.08
CA TYR A 41 15.06 -14.15 -0.07
C TYR A 41 16.28 -13.26 -0.31
N ALA A 42 16.24 -12.42 -1.35
CA ALA A 42 17.33 -11.49 -1.67
C ALA A 42 17.57 -10.47 -0.54
N LYS A 43 16.51 -10.01 0.13
CA LYS A 43 16.57 -9.19 1.34
C LYS A 43 17.33 -9.92 2.45
N GLN A 44 16.97 -11.17 2.71
CA GLN A 44 17.56 -11.97 3.81
C GLN A 44 19.05 -12.24 3.65
N ILE A 45 19.53 -12.41 2.41
CA ILE A 45 20.94 -12.66 2.13
C ILE A 45 21.76 -11.40 1.87
N GLY A 46 21.16 -10.20 1.99
CA GLY A 46 21.85 -8.92 1.77
C GLY A 46 22.20 -8.62 0.30
N ALA A 47 21.58 -9.31 -0.66
CA ALA A 47 21.91 -9.15 -2.08
C ALA A 47 21.65 -7.73 -2.61
N TYR A 48 20.70 -7.00 -2.02
CA TYR A 48 20.43 -5.61 -2.41
C TYR A 48 21.52 -4.66 -1.96
N ASP A 49 22.03 -4.83 -0.73
CA ASP A 49 23.13 -4.02 -0.20
C ASP A 49 24.39 -4.19 -1.05
N GLU A 50 24.70 -5.43 -1.43
CA GLU A 50 25.83 -5.75 -2.31
C GLU A 50 25.64 -5.16 -3.71
N ALA A 51 24.48 -5.37 -4.33
CA ALA A 51 24.21 -4.91 -5.70
C ALA A 51 24.20 -3.38 -5.84
N LEU A 52 23.71 -2.66 -4.82
CA LEU A 52 23.59 -1.21 -4.82
C LEU A 52 24.83 -0.51 -4.25
N GLY A 53 25.70 -1.23 -3.56
CA GLY A 53 26.86 -0.65 -2.87
C GLY A 53 26.47 0.32 -1.75
N MET A 54 25.27 0.19 -1.21
CA MET A 54 24.73 1.00 -0.11
C MET A 54 23.87 0.16 0.80
N LYS A 55 23.64 0.65 2.02
CA LYS A 55 22.77 -0.02 2.99
C LYS A 55 21.30 0.11 2.58
N VAL A 56 20.58 -1.00 2.59
CA VAL A 56 19.12 -1.05 2.39
C VAL A 56 18.43 -1.34 3.73
N ASN A 57 17.69 -0.37 4.23
CA ASN A 57 16.89 -0.50 5.46
C ASN A 57 15.47 -0.91 5.10
N TRP A 58 15.10 -2.12 5.46
CA TRP A 58 13.77 -2.67 5.24
C TRP A 58 12.83 -2.34 6.39
N LYS A 59 11.69 -1.70 6.10
CA LYS A 59 10.69 -1.30 7.08
C LYS A 59 9.34 -1.95 6.75
N ALA A 60 8.82 -2.73 7.69
CA ALA A 60 7.55 -3.42 7.56
C ALA A 60 6.36 -2.48 7.77
N PHE A 61 5.32 -2.66 6.97
CA PHE A 61 4.06 -1.93 7.08
C PHE A 61 2.86 -2.87 6.95
N GLY A 62 1.77 -2.53 7.63
CA GLY A 62 0.52 -3.30 7.56
C GLY A 62 -0.35 -2.95 6.35
N THR A 63 -0.20 -1.76 5.76
CA THR A 63 -1.02 -1.30 4.63
C THR A 63 -0.24 -0.44 3.65
N GLY A 64 -0.66 -0.42 2.37
CA GLY A 64 -0.07 0.46 1.35
C GLY A 64 -0.33 1.94 1.61
N THR A 65 -1.43 2.29 2.26
CA THR A 65 -1.73 3.67 2.67
C THR A 65 -0.74 4.16 3.73
N ALA A 66 -0.36 3.30 4.68
CA ALA A 66 0.68 3.61 5.66
C ALA A 66 2.07 3.77 5.00
N MET A 67 2.40 2.94 3.99
CA MET A 67 3.62 3.11 3.18
C MET A 67 3.62 4.47 2.47
N SER A 68 2.50 4.85 1.83
CA SER A 68 2.36 6.15 1.16
C SER A 68 2.54 7.33 2.11
N ALA A 69 2.01 7.25 3.33
CA ALA A 69 2.20 8.28 4.34
C ALA A 69 3.68 8.42 4.75
N ALA A 70 4.38 7.29 4.91
CA ALA A 70 5.82 7.28 5.21
C ALA A 70 6.68 7.78 4.02
N MET A 71 6.23 7.57 2.78
CA MET A 71 6.87 8.19 1.60
C MET A 71 6.65 9.70 1.58
N ALA A 72 5.45 10.17 1.92
CA ALA A 72 5.14 11.60 1.98
C ALA A 72 5.97 12.35 3.04
N SER A 73 6.31 11.71 4.16
CA SER A 73 7.22 12.28 5.19
C SER A 73 8.69 12.23 4.80
N GLY A 74 9.06 11.49 3.75
CA GLY A 74 10.45 11.26 3.36
C GLY A 74 11.15 10.12 4.11
N ASP A 75 10.45 9.40 5.00
CA ASP A 75 11.02 8.28 5.75
C ASP A 75 11.25 7.03 4.90
N ILE A 76 10.53 6.92 3.79
CA ILE A 76 10.58 5.80 2.83
C ILE A 76 10.86 6.33 1.43
N HIS A 77 11.82 5.72 0.75
CA HIS A 77 12.21 6.06 -0.63
C HIS A 77 11.53 5.16 -1.67
N ILE A 78 11.37 3.87 -1.35
CA ILE A 78 10.72 2.88 -2.23
C ILE A 78 9.71 2.08 -1.42
N SER A 79 8.54 1.84 -2.03
CA SER A 79 7.49 0.98 -1.48
C SER A 79 7.30 -0.23 -2.40
N VAL A 80 7.52 -1.43 -1.87
CA VAL A 80 7.40 -2.69 -2.61
C VAL A 80 6.00 -3.26 -2.43
N SER A 81 5.34 -3.63 -3.55
CA SER A 81 4.04 -4.30 -3.57
C SER A 81 2.88 -3.50 -2.97
N GLN A 82 2.95 -2.18 -3.01
CA GLN A 82 1.94 -1.29 -2.43
C GLN A 82 0.52 -1.49 -3.02
N GLY A 83 0.42 -1.96 -4.25
CA GLY A 83 -0.84 -2.07 -4.98
C GLY A 83 -1.27 -0.78 -5.68
N VAL A 84 -2.09 -0.93 -6.73
CA VAL A 84 -2.56 0.21 -7.55
C VAL A 84 -3.50 1.14 -6.78
N PRO A 85 -4.51 0.68 -6.00
CA PRO A 85 -5.41 1.58 -5.30
C PRO A 85 -4.71 2.51 -4.29
N PRO A 86 -3.82 2.08 -3.40
CA PRO A 86 -3.09 2.98 -2.52
C PRO A 86 -2.24 4.00 -3.28
N PHE A 87 -1.62 3.60 -4.39
CA PHE A 87 -0.88 4.50 -5.27
C PHE A 87 -1.79 5.60 -5.83
N ILE A 88 -2.97 5.24 -6.36
CA ILE A 88 -3.94 6.20 -6.90
C ILE A 88 -4.40 7.17 -5.81
N VAL A 89 -4.71 6.67 -4.61
CA VAL A 89 -5.11 7.52 -3.47
C VAL A 89 -4.01 8.55 -3.16
N ALA A 90 -2.76 8.12 -3.02
CA ALA A 90 -1.64 9.02 -2.73
C ALA A 90 -1.40 10.04 -3.86
N ALA A 91 -1.38 9.60 -5.12
CA ALA A 91 -1.20 10.48 -6.28
C ALA A 91 -2.34 11.49 -6.41
N SER A 92 -3.59 11.11 -6.12
CA SER A 92 -4.77 12.00 -6.19
C SER A 92 -4.74 13.12 -5.15
N THR A 93 -4.00 12.93 -4.06
CA THR A 93 -3.78 13.96 -3.02
C THR A 93 -2.58 14.87 -3.33
N GLY A 94 -1.95 14.70 -4.50
CA GLY A 94 -0.83 15.53 -4.96
C GLY A 94 0.55 15.04 -4.51
N GLN A 95 0.66 13.81 -3.99
CA GLN A 95 1.94 13.22 -3.65
C GLN A 95 2.75 12.92 -4.92
N ASP A 96 3.99 13.41 -5.00
CA ASP A 96 4.90 13.17 -6.14
C ASP A 96 5.55 11.80 -6.01
N ILE A 97 4.88 10.79 -6.55
CA ILE A 97 5.31 9.38 -6.55
C ILE A 97 5.21 8.78 -7.94
N GLN A 98 6.07 7.80 -8.23
CA GLN A 98 6.13 7.12 -9.53
C GLN A 98 6.10 5.61 -9.35
N ILE A 99 5.41 4.92 -10.27
CA ILE A 99 5.54 3.46 -10.42
C ILE A 99 6.81 3.22 -11.24
N VAL A 100 7.77 2.52 -10.65
CA VAL A 100 9.05 2.21 -11.30
C VAL A 100 9.08 0.82 -11.92
N ASP A 101 8.29 -0.12 -11.37
CA ASP A 101 8.17 -1.48 -11.89
C ASP A 101 6.91 -2.16 -11.35
N VAL A 102 6.55 -3.32 -11.97
CA VAL A 102 5.47 -4.19 -11.53
C VAL A 102 6.08 -5.39 -10.81
N ALA A 103 6.01 -5.37 -9.47
CA ALA A 103 6.60 -6.41 -8.64
C ALA A 103 5.89 -7.77 -8.78
N VAL A 104 4.58 -7.78 -9.01
CA VAL A 104 3.76 -8.98 -9.14
C VAL A 104 2.44 -8.70 -9.85
N SER A 105 1.93 -9.71 -10.57
CA SER A 105 0.55 -9.78 -11.06
C SER A 105 -0.12 -11.01 -10.45
N TYR A 106 -1.32 -10.85 -9.89
CA TYR A 106 -2.06 -11.91 -9.21
C TYR A 106 -3.56 -11.77 -9.43
N ALA A 107 -4.33 -12.82 -9.11
CA ALA A 107 -5.79 -12.82 -9.18
C ALA A 107 -6.45 -12.95 -7.79
N ASP A 108 -6.08 -13.98 -7.01
CA ASP A 108 -6.89 -14.44 -5.86
C ASP A 108 -6.26 -14.16 -4.48
N ASN A 109 -5.29 -13.25 -4.40
CA ASN A 109 -4.59 -12.97 -3.14
C ASN A 109 -5.27 -11.92 -2.26
N ASP A 110 -6.24 -11.19 -2.79
CA ASP A 110 -7.07 -10.23 -2.04
C ASP A 110 -8.51 -10.72 -2.05
N ASN A 111 -9.08 -10.99 -0.89
CA ASN A 111 -10.48 -11.42 -0.81
C ASN A 111 -11.09 -11.07 0.56
N CYS A 112 -12.40 -11.32 0.66
CA CYS A 112 -13.15 -11.16 1.88
C CYS A 112 -13.64 -12.52 2.38
N VAL A 113 -13.57 -12.74 3.70
CA VAL A 113 -14.01 -13.97 4.39
C VAL A 113 -15.13 -13.61 5.34
N VAL A 114 -16.26 -14.28 5.21
CA VAL A 114 -17.40 -14.19 6.13
C VAL A 114 -17.27 -15.27 7.19
N ALA A 115 -17.52 -14.93 8.45
CA ALA A 115 -17.45 -15.88 9.56
C ALA A 115 -18.38 -17.07 9.36
N SER A 116 -17.88 -18.30 9.51
CA SER A 116 -18.62 -19.53 9.23
C SER A 116 -19.90 -19.69 10.08
N GLY A 117 -19.92 -19.13 11.30
CA GLY A 117 -21.09 -19.16 12.19
C GLY A 117 -22.29 -18.35 11.72
N LEU A 118 -22.14 -17.54 10.66
CA LEU A 118 -23.24 -16.76 10.08
C LEU A 118 -24.02 -17.51 8.99
N GLU A 119 -23.44 -18.58 8.46
CA GLU A 119 -24.03 -19.38 7.36
C GLU A 119 -24.39 -18.53 6.12
N ILE A 120 -23.61 -17.44 5.86
CA ILE A 120 -23.80 -16.56 4.73
C ILE A 120 -22.88 -17.01 3.58
N ASP A 121 -23.47 -17.18 2.40
CA ASP A 121 -22.80 -17.52 1.16
C ASP A 121 -23.26 -16.59 0.00
N ALA A 122 -22.86 -16.89 -1.23
CA ALA A 122 -23.23 -16.08 -2.38
C ALA A 122 -24.75 -16.00 -2.64
N SER A 123 -25.53 -16.98 -2.17
CA SER A 123 -26.98 -17.04 -2.40
C SER A 123 -27.80 -16.16 -1.46
N ASN A 124 -27.26 -15.86 -0.26
CA ASN A 124 -27.90 -15.04 0.76
C ASN A 124 -27.04 -13.86 1.21
N ALA A 125 -26.12 -13.38 0.37
CA ALA A 125 -25.18 -12.28 0.69
C ALA A 125 -25.88 -10.97 1.14
N SER A 126 -27.18 -10.79 0.85
CA SER A 126 -27.98 -9.66 1.38
C SER A 126 -28.04 -9.62 2.91
N GLU A 127 -27.83 -10.75 3.60
CA GLU A 127 -27.78 -10.84 5.06
C GLU A 127 -26.52 -10.19 5.67
N LEU A 128 -25.57 -9.74 4.84
CA LEU A 128 -24.44 -8.92 5.26
C LEU A 128 -24.86 -7.52 5.73
N ALA A 129 -26.07 -7.07 5.40
CA ALA A 129 -26.61 -5.81 5.93
C ALA A 129 -26.59 -5.81 7.46
N GLY A 130 -26.09 -4.74 8.07
CA GLY A 130 -25.91 -4.60 9.51
C GLY A 130 -24.69 -5.28 10.10
N LYS A 131 -23.99 -6.11 9.33
CA LYS A 131 -22.81 -6.84 9.78
C LYS A 131 -21.57 -5.94 9.92
N LYS A 132 -20.67 -6.35 10.81
CA LYS A 132 -19.42 -5.65 11.08
C LYS A 132 -18.30 -6.25 10.24
N VAL A 133 -17.69 -5.43 9.39
CA VAL A 133 -16.60 -5.83 8.49
C VAL A 133 -15.33 -5.06 8.77
N SER A 134 -14.21 -5.75 8.86
CA SER A 134 -12.89 -5.12 8.83
C SER A 134 -12.34 -5.11 7.41
N VAL A 135 -11.88 -3.96 6.98
CA VAL A 135 -11.23 -3.78 5.68
C VAL A 135 -10.22 -2.64 5.76
N PRO A 136 -8.98 -2.82 5.28
CA PRO A 136 -8.00 -1.73 5.26
C PRO A 136 -8.35 -0.72 4.17
N LEU A 137 -8.84 0.45 4.59
CA LEU A 137 -9.37 1.48 3.68
C LEU A 137 -8.31 1.99 2.68
N GLY A 138 -8.74 2.28 1.45
CA GLY A 138 -7.88 2.79 0.38
C GLY A 138 -6.95 1.76 -0.26
N THR A 139 -7.10 0.48 0.08
CA THR A 139 -6.27 -0.63 -0.44
C THR A 139 -6.97 -1.41 -1.58
N ALA A 140 -6.25 -2.37 -2.17
CA ALA A 140 -6.81 -3.29 -3.16
C ALA A 140 -7.95 -4.15 -2.55
N ALA A 141 -7.78 -4.61 -1.31
CA ALA A 141 -8.83 -5.35 -0.60
C ALA A 141 -10.09 -4.50 -0.37
N HIS A 142 -9.94 -3.19 -0.08
CA HIS A 142 -11.08 -2.27 0.00
C HIS A 142 -11.80 -2.13 -1.35
N PHE A 143 -11.04 -1.97 -2.43
CA PHE A 143 -11.63 -1.93 -3.78
C PHE A 143 -12.37 -3.23 -4.10
N GLY A 144 -11.77 -4.39 -3.82
CA GLY A 144 -12.39 -5.71 -3.98
C GLY A 144 -13.67 -5.85 -3.17
N PHE A 145 -13.65 -5.43 -1.90
CA PHE A 145 -14.84 -5.40 -1.04
C PHE A 145 -15.98 -4.58 -1.66
N LEU A 146 -15.72 -3.36 -2.10
CA LEU A 146 -16.72 -2.51 -2.74
C LEU A 146 -17.31 -3.16 -4.00
N LYS A 147 -16.48 -3.85 -4.80
CA LYS A 147 -16.92 -4.58 -5.99
C LYS A 147 -17.78 -5.79 -5.65
N GLN A 148 -17.42 -6.55 -4.62
CA GLN A 148 -18.22 -7.69 -4.15
C GLN A 148 -19.58 -7.22 -3.63
N MET A 149 -19.63 -6.18 -2.80
CA MET A 149 -20.88 -5.64 -2.28
C MET A 149 -21.79 -5.11 -3.41
N ALA A 150 -21.22 -4.42 -4.38
CA ALA A 150 -21.97 -3.97 -5.57
C ALA A 150 -22.50 -5.16 -6.39
N HIS A 151 -21.73 -6.24 -6.55
CA HIS A 151 -22.16 -7.47 -7.25
C HIS A 151 -23.37 -8.13 -6.57
N PHE A 152 -23.36 -8.19 -5.24
CA PHE A 152 -24.47 -8.78 -4.47
C PHE A 152 -25.61 -7.80 -4.19
N GLY A 153 -25.52 -6.54 -4.63
CA GLY A 153 -26.53 -5.51 -4.34
C GLY A 153 -26.62 -5.11 -2.86
N VAL A 154 -25.56 -5.35 -2.08
CA VAL A 154 -25.47 -4.95 -0.67
C VAL A 154 -24.96 -3.52 -0.57
N SER A 155 -25.71 -2.65 0.11
CA SER A 155 -25.23 -1.29 0.38
C SER A 155 -24.15 -1.31 1.48
N VAL A 156 -22.99 -0.76 1.18
CA VAL A 156 -21.90 -0.63 2.17
C VAL A 156 -22.33 0.26 3.34
N ASP A 157 -23.19 1.25 3.09
CA ASP A 157 -23.75 2.13 4.13
C ASP A 157 -24.64 1.38 5.14
N SER A 158 -25.11 0.18 4.79
CA SER A 158 -25.86 -0.68 5.71
C SER A 158 -24.97 -1.50 6.64
N MET A 159 -23.64 -1.48 6.42
CA MET A 159 -22.66 -2.28 7.17
C MET A 159 -21.90 -1.41 8.17
N GLN A 160 -21.28 -2.06 9.15
CA GLN A 160 -20.37 -1.41 10.09
C GLN A 160 -18.92 -1.63 9.62
N VAL A 161 -18.43 -0.74 8.74
CA VAL A 161 -17.07 -0.83 8.20
C VAL A 161 -16.06 -0.31 9.22
N VAL A 162 -15.06 -1.12 9.55
CA VAL A 162 -13.97 -0.78 10.47
C VAL A 162 -12.65 -0.87 9.73
N ASP A 163 -11.87 0.22 9.77
CA ASP A 163 -10.52 0.26 9.21
C ASP A 163 -9.55 -0.50 10.11
N MET A 164 -9.03 -1.62 9.62
CA MET A 164 -8.04 -2.45 10.32
C MET A 164 -7.00 -2.97 9.34
N ALA A 165 -5.75 -3.04 9.76
CA ALA A 165 -4.72 -3.75 9.01
C ALA A 165 -5.04 -5.27 8.97
N PRO A 166 -4.62 -6.00 7.92
CA PRO A 166 -4.99 -7.41 7.75
C PRO A 166 -4.66 -8.33 8.94
N PRO A 167 -3.50 -8.21 9.61
CA PRO A 167 -3.21 -9.03 10.79
C PRO A 167 -4.22 -8.84 11.92
N GLU A 168 -4.62 -7.60 12.19
CA GLU A 168 -5.60 -7.24 13.23
C GLU A 168 -7.00 -7.73 12.85
N GLY A 169 -7.41 -7.52 11.60
CA GLY A 169 -8.71 -7.94 11.08
C GLY A 169 -8.88 -9.47 11.09
N SER A 170 -7.87 -10.23 10.66
CA SER A 170 -7.93 -11.70 10.70
C SER A 170 -8.02 -12.25 12.12
N ALA A 171 -7.31 -11.63 13.07
CA ALA A 171 -7.41 -11.97 14.48
C ALA A 171 -8.79 -11.64 15.06
N ALA A 172 -9.37 -10.50 14.67
CA ALA A 172 -10.71 -10.08 15.09
C ALA A 172 -11.80 -11.05 14.58
N LEU A 173 -11.66 -11.56 13.34
CA LEU A 173 -12.55 -12.59 12.79
C LEU A 173 -12.44 -13.89 13.60
N ALA A 174 -11.24 -14.37 13.85
CA ALA A 174 -10.99 -15.59 14.63
C ALA A 174 -11.56 -15.51 16.05
N GLN A 175 -11.60 -14.32 16.64
CA GLN A 175 -12.19 -14.06 17.97
C GLN A 175 -13.70 -13.84 17.95
N GLY A 176 -14.33 -13.78 16.78
CA GLY A 176 -15.76 -13.50 16.63
C GLY A 176 -16.16 -12.05 16.98
N SER A 177 -15.21 -11.11 16.97
CA SER A 177 -15.49 -9.69 17.25
C SER A 177 -15.89 -8.89 16.01
N ILE A 178 -15.78 -9.50 14.83
CA ILE A 178 -16.29 -9.01 13.54
C ILE A 178 -16.95 -10.17 12.78
N ASP A 179 -17.81 -9.84 11.82
CA ASP A 179 -18.59 -10.78 11.02
C ASP A 179 -17.91 -11.11 9.68
N MET A 180 -17.11 -10.20 9.14
CA MET A 180 -16.44 -10.33 7.87
C MET A 180 -15.09 -9.63 7.92
N PHE A 181 -14.09 -10.23 7.29
CA PHE A 181 -12.74 -9.72 7.14
C PHE A 181 -12.40 -9.59 5.66
N CYS A 182 -11.79 -8.49 5.24
CA CYS A 182 -11.19 -8.35 3.92
C CYS A 182 -9.70 -8.04 4.05
N GLY A 183 -8.87 -8.72 3.28
CA GLY A 183 -7.42 -8.56 3.32
C GLY A 183 -6.70 -9.46 2.35
N TRP A 184 -5.45 -9.75 2.62
CA TRP A 184 -4.56 -10.48 1.71
C TRP A 184 -3.55 -11.39 2.45
N GLY A 185 -2.81 -12.16 1.63
CA GLY A 185 -1.60 -12.88 2.06
C GLY A 185 -1.83 -13.84 3.23
N GLY A 186 -0.92 -13.82 4.18
CA GLY A 186 -0.96 -14.68 5.37
C GLY A 186 -2.20 -14.46 6.23
N SER A 187 -2.66 -13.21 6.36
CA SER A 187 -3.87 -12.84 7.10
C SER A 187 -5.12 -13.43 6.45
N LEU A 188 -5.24 -13.36 5.12
CA LEU A 188 -6.36 -13.97 4.40
C LEU A 188 -6.36 -15.49 4.57
N ARG A 189 -5.19 -16.12 4.48
CA ARG A 189 -5.07 -17.58 4.70
C ARG A 189 -5.54 -17.99 6.10
N ARG A 190 -5.15 -17.27 7.15
CA ARG A 190 -5.63 -17.54 8.52
C ARG A 190 -7.14 -17.32 8.67
N ALA A 191 -7.68 -16.28 8.03
CA ALA A 191 -9.10 -15.99 8.07
C ALA A 191 -9.96 -17.13 7.47
N LEU A 192 -9.45 -17.80 6.42
CA LEU A 192 -10.14 -18.93 5.77
C LEU A 192 -10.35 -20.14 6.71
N ASP A 193 -9.57 -20.27 7.79
CA ASP A 193 -9.80 -21.30 8.82
C ASP A 193 -11.06 -21.00 9.66
N HIS A 194 -11.61 -19.79 9.56
CA HIS A 194 -12.72 -19.30 10.36
C HIS A 194 -13.97 -18.91 9.56
N GLY A 195 -13.93 -19.08 8.23
CA GLY A 195 -15.03 -18.64 7.38
C GLY A 195 -14.90 -19.06 5.92
N ASN A 196 -15.76 -18.49 5.09
CA ASN A 196 -15.80 -18.76 3.66
C ASN A 196 -15.75 -17.46 2.86
N VAL A 197 -15.24 -17.56 1.62
CA VAL A 197 -15.33 -16.49 0.63
C VAL A 197 -16.68 -16.53 -0.09
N LEU A 198 -17.15 -15.38 -0.56
CA LEU A 198 -18.38 -15.26 -1.34
C LEU A 198 -18.15 -15.36 -2.85
N LEU A 199 -17.00 -14.84 -3.30
CA LEU A 199 -16.57 -14.86 -4.70
C LEU A 199 -15.11 -15.32 -4.81
N THR A 200 -14.80 -16.07 -5.84
CA THR A 200 -13.45 -16.49 -6.24
C THR A 200 -13.15 -16.00 -7.66
#